data_0c49860f329eda4f34e471a11970f77c
#
_entry.id   0c49860f329eda4f34e471a11970f77c
#
_cell.length_a   1.000
_cell.length_b   1.000
_cell.length_c   1.000
_cell.angle_alpha   90.00
_cell.angle_beta   90.00
_cell.angle_gamma   90.00
#
_symmetry.space_group_name_H-M   'P 1'
#
loop_
_entity.id
_entity.type
_entity.pdbx_description
1 polymer ?
#
loop_
_entity_poly.entity_id
_entity_poly.type
_entity_poly.pdbx_seq_one_letter_code
_entity_poly.pdbx_strand_id
1 'polypeptide(L)'
;MSWVRLLITSMVLALWTVGARAATLAPEDAAMHVGENATICGLVVSAKYAGQARGGPTFLDFVKPYPNAIFTALILGSDRAKFGTPEKAMQGKQVCVTGQIQLYQGKPQVILSDPKQLTEK
;
A
#
# COMPACT_ATOMS: atom_id res chain seq x y z
N MET A 1 -48.04 34.25 33.32
CA MET A 1 -47.61 32.84 33.25
C MET A 1 -46.65 32.68 32.10
N SER A 2 -45.38 32.59 32.43
CA SER A 2 -44.34 32.38 31.41
C SER A 2 -44.19 30.88 31.19
N TRP A 3 -44.51 30.48 30.01
CA TRP A 3 -44.23 29.12 29.59
C TRP A 3 -42.80 29.06 29.09
N VAL A 4 -41.86 28.64 29.94
CA VAL A 4 -40.51 28.34 29.50
C VAL A 4 -40.59 26.97 28.80
N ARG A 5 -40.72 27.00 27.51
CA ARG A 5 -40.45 25.82 26.71
C ARG A 5 -38.94 25.67 26.61
N LEU A 6 -38.38 24.82 27.45
CA LEU A 6 -37.04 24.30 27.25
C LEU A 6 -37.08 23.46 26.00
N LEU A 7 -36.77 24.04 24.87
CA LEU A 7 -36.36 23.31 23.70
C LEU A 7 -34.99 22.69 24.00
N ILE A 8 -35.03 21.47 24.51
CA ILE A 8 -33.83 20.63 24.51
C ILE A 8 -33.61 20.24 23.07
N THR A 9 -32.87 21.07 22.35
CA THR A 9 -32.24 20.66 21.13
C THR A 9 -31.21 19.64 21.54
N SER A 10 -31.58 18.37 21.49
CA SER A 10 -30.61 17.30 21.57
C SER A 10 -29.73 17.44 20.35
N MET A 11 -28.56 18.02 20.55
CA MET A 11 -27.51 18.08 19.57
C MET A 11 -27.03 16.64 19.43
N VAL A 12 -27.54 15.94 18.43
CA VAL A 12 -26.99 14.65 18.04
C VAL A 12 -25.62 14.95 17.45
N LEU A 13 -24.60 14.86 18.29
CA LEU A 13 -23.23 14.74 17.82
C LEU A 13 -23.15 13.41 17.07
N ALA A 14 -23.35 13.49 15.77
CA ALA A 14 -22.97 12.40 14.90
C ALA A 14 -21.45 12.30 14.97
N LEU A 15 -20.96 11.42 15.83
CA LEU A 15 -19.57 11.00 15.82
C LEU A 15 -19.36 10.26 14.50
N TRP A 16 -18.91 11.03 13.52
CA TRP A 16 -18.37 10.45 12.31
C TRP A 16 -17.03 9.82 12.69
N THR A 17 -17.05 8.54 13.08
CA THR A 17 -15.85 7.76 13.14
C THR A 17 -15.38 7.61 11.70
N VAL A 18 -14.54 8.51 11.27
CA VAL A 18 -13.75 8.30 10.07
C VAL A 18 -12.81 7.15 10.45
N GLY A 19 -13.18 5.93 10.10
CA GLY A 19 -12.25 4.82 10.17
C GLY A 19 -10.99 5.23 9.43
N ALA A 20 -9.83 5.09 10.08
CA ALA A 20 -8.54 5.39 9.47
C ALA A 20 -8.33 4.43 8.30
N ARG A 21 -8.86 4.78 7.14
CA ARG A 21 -8.55 4.08 5.89
C ARG A 21 -7.24 4.64 5.37
N ALA A 22 -6.31 3.73 5.03
CA ALA A 22 -5.13 4.11 4.30
C ALA A 22 -5.55 4.88 3.04
N ALA A 23 -4.93 6.02 2.79
CA ALA A 23 -5.15 6.77 1.55
C ALA A 23 -4.78 5.91 0.36
N THR A 24 -5.56 5.99 -0.73
CA THR A 24 -5.23 5.33 -2.00
C THR A 24 -4.46 6.30 -2.88
N LEU A 25 -3.28 5.88 -3.30
CA LEU A 25 -2.35 6.69 -4.08
C LEU A 25 -1.99 6.00 -5.38
N ALA A 26 -1.65 6.81 -6.40
CA ALA A 26 -0.95 6.31 -7.57
C ALA A 26 0.53 6.09 -7.23
N PRO A 27 1.25 5.19 -7.92
CA PRO A 27 2.67 4.97 -7.67
C PRO A 27 3.51 6.26 -7.73
N GLU A 28 3.16 7.17 -8.63
CA GLU A 28 3.86 8.44 -8.83
C GLU A 28 3.76 9.37 -7.62
N ASP A 29 2.75 9.20 -6.80
CA ASP A 29 2.50 10.04 -5.63
C ASP A 29 3.16 9.50 -4.35
N ALA A 30 3.66 8.27 -4.37
CA ALA A 30 4.19 7.61 -3.18
C ALA A 30 5.35 8.38 -2.54
N ALA A 31 6.20 9.00 -3.35
CA ALA A 31 7.37 9.75 -2.85
C ALA A 31 6.99 10.95 -1.97
N MET A 32 5.77 11.47 -2.10
CA MET A 32 5.26 12.59 -1.29
C MET A 32 4.62 12.14 0.02
N HIS A 33 4.52 10.85 0.25
CA HIS A 33 3.82 10.28 1.41
C HIS A 33 4.69 9.30 2.21
N VAL A 34 6.00 9.51 2.17
CA VAL A 34 6.96 8.67 2.91
C VAL A 34 6.66 8.73 4.41
N GLY A 35 6.66 7.57 5.06
CA GLY A 35 6.34 7.42 6.47
C GLY A 35 4.86 7.16 6.75
N GLU A 36 3.98 7.37 5.78
CA GLU A 36 2.54 7.16 5.92
C GLU A 36 2.15 5.73 5.54
N ASN A 37 1.13 5.20 6.19
CA ASN A 37 0.45 3.99 5.73
C ASN A 37 -0.50 4.37 4.60
N ALA A 38 -0.37 3.69 3.48
CA ALA A 38 -1.17 3.98 2.31
C ALA A 38 -1.42 2.71 1.49
N THR A 39 -2.40 2.80 0.61
CA THR A 39 -2.64 1.80 -0.44
C THR A 39 -2.20 2.39 -1.76
N ILE A 40 -1.28 1.72 -2.44
CA ILE A 40 -0.79 2.13 -3.75
C ILE A 40 -1.30 1.13 -4.78
N CYS A 41 -2.03 1.64 -5.77
CA CYS A 41 -2.61 0.82 -6.84
C CYS A 41 -1.96 1.15 -8.17
N GLY A 42 -1.60 0.14 -8.93
CA GLY A 42 -0.99 0.34 -10.24
C GLY A 42 -0.66 -0.96 -10.94
N LEU A 43 -0.10 -0.81 -12.14
CA LEU A 43 0.33 -1.94 -12.95
C LEU A 43 1.74 -2.39 -12.55
N VAL A 44 1.87 -3.67 -12.24
CA VAL A 44 3.18 -4.29 -12.06
C VAL A 44 3.78 -4.55 -13.45
N VAL A 45 4.70 -3.69 -13.86
CA VAL A 45 5.32 -3.77 -15.18
C VAL A 45 6.44 -4.80 -15.24
N SER A 46 7.08 -5.08 -14.10
CA SER A 46 8.03 -6.19 -13.98
C SER A 46 7.99 -6.76 -12.57
N ALA A 47 8.17 -8.06 -12.49
CA ALA A 47 8.28 -8.77 -11.22
C ALA A 47 9.50 -9.68 -11.28
N LYS A 48 10.40 -9.55 -10.30
CA LYS A 48 11.66 -10.27 -10.29
C LYS A 48 11.94 -10.89 -8.93
N TYR A 49 12.22 -12.17 -8.94
CA TYR A 49 12.75 -12.87 -7.79
C TYR A 49 14.27 -12.91 -7.84
N ALA A 50 14.90 -12.25 -6.88
CA ALA A 50 16.37 -12.19 -6.77
C ALA A 50 16.86 -13.23 -5.77
N GLY A 51 16.67 -14.53 -6.08
CA GLY A 51 17.01 -15.63 -5.19
C GLY A 51 18.49 -15.76 -4.89
N GLN A 52 19.35 -15.22 -5.76
CA GLN A 52 20.81 -15.20 -5.56
C GLN A 52 21.27 -14.01 -4.73
N ALA A 53 20.43 -12.99 -4.54
CA ALA A 53 20.75 -11.84 -3.72
C ALA A 53 20.57 -12.17 -2.24
N ARG A 54 21.24 -11.39 -1.39
CA ARG A 54 21.12 -11.52 0.06
C ARG A 54 19.66 -11.31 0.49
N GLY A 55 19.13 -12.26 1.23
CA GLY A 55 17.75 -12.26 1.69
C GLY A 55 16.71 -12.73 0.67
N GLY A 56 17.13 -13.05 -0.57
CA GLY A 56 16.24 -13.59 -1.61
C GLY A 56 14.98 -12.77 -1.87
N PRO A 57 15.06 -11.43 -2.06
CA PRO A 57 13.86 -10.62 -2.20
C PRO A 57 13.16 -10.81 -3.54
N THR A 58 11.85 -10.54 -3.54
CA THR A 58 11.06 -10.40 -4.76
C THR A 58 10.66 -8.94 -4.91
N PHE A 59 10.87 -8.38 -6.09
CA PHE A 59 10.55 -7.00 -6.43
C PHE A 59 9.34 -6.96 -7.35
N LEU A 60 8.32 -6.21 -6.97
CA LEU A 60 7.21 -5.86 -7.85
C LEU A 60 7.39 -4.39 -8.24
N ASP A 61 7.74 -4.15 -9.49
CA ASP A 61 8.10 -2.83 -9.99
C ASP A 61 6.93 -2.18 -10.71
N PHE A 62 6.64 -0.94 -10.33
CA PHE A 62 5.50 -0.19 -10.85
C PHE A 62 5.98 0.92 -11.78
N VAL A 63 5.21 1.16 -12.84
CA VAL A 63 5.35 2.21 -13.85
C VAL A 63 6.52 1.97 -14.81
N LYS A 64 7.72 1.71 -14.29
CA LYS A 64 8.92 1.41 -15.09
C LYS A 64 9.60 0.17 -14.54
N PRO A 65 10.20 -0.65 -15.41
CA PRO A 65 10.93 -1.83 -14.95
C PRO A 65 12.21 -1.47 -14.21
N TYR A 66 12.73 -2.43 -13.45
CA TYR A 66 14.02 -2.30 -12.78
C TYR A 66 15.12 -1.87 -13.79
N PRO A 67 16.04 -0.98 -13.45
CA PRO A 67 16.21 -0.32 -12.15
C PRO A 67 15.48 1.03 -12.02
N ASN A 68 14.60 1.37 -12.94
CA ASN A 68 13.98 2.69 -13.05
C ASN A 68 12.56 2.75 -12.45
N ALA A 69 12.18 1.76 -11.65
CA ALA A 69 10.86 1.74 -11.02
C ALA A 69 10.59 3.01 -10.22
N ILE A 70 9.40 3.56 -10.39
CA ILE A 70 8.93 4.75 -9.67
C ILE A 70 8.55 4.38 -8.23
N PHE A 71 8.02 3.18 -8.07
CA PHE A 71 7.62 2.61 -6.80
C PHE A 71 7.83 1.10 -6.86
N THR A 72 8.22 0.51 -5.73
CA THR A 72 8.45 -0.94 -5.65
C THR A 72 7.74 -1.52 -4.44
N ALA A 73 7.07 -2.64 -4.61
CA ALA A 73 6.64 -3.48 -3.50
C ALA A 73 7.67 -4.61 -3.34
N LEU A 74 8.17 -4.76 -2.13
CA LEU A 74 9.24 -5.71 -1.80
C LEU A 74 8.71 -6.83 -0.94
N ILE A 75 8.96 -8.07 -1.34
CA ILE A 75 8.68 -9.25 -0.53
C ILE A 75 10.03 -9.84 -0.13
N LEU A 76 10.31 -9.89 1.19
CA LEU A 76 11.52 -10.51 1.70
C LEU A 76 11.48 -12.03 1.47
N GLY A 77 12.66 -12.63 1.28
CA GLY A 77 12.74 -14.07 1.02
C GLY A 77 12.09 -14.94 2.09
N SER A 78 12.18 -14.51 3.36
CA SER A 78 11.54 -15.21 4.48
C SER A 78 10.00 -15.22 4.40
N ASP A 79 9.41 -14.27 3.68
CA ASP A 79 7.95 -14.16 3.53
C ASP A 79 7.46 -14.64 2.17
N ARG A 80 8.36 -14.92 1.23
CA ARG A 80 8.00 -15.24 -0.15
C ARG A 80 7.03 -16.41 -0.27
N ALA A 81 7.23 -17.45 0.51
CA ALA A 81 6.40 -18.66 0.46
C ALA A 81 4.92 -18.38 0.78
N LYS A 82 4.64 -17.34 1.54
CA LYS A 82 3.26 -16.92 1.86
C LYS A 82 2.52 -16.43 0.62
N PHE A 83 3.25 -15.94 -0.37
CA PHE A 83 2.71 -15.35 -1.60
C PHE A 83 2.75 -16.32 -2.80
N GLY A 84 3.22 -17.54 -2.60
CA GLY A 84 3.39 -18.52 -3.69
C GLY A 84 4.58 -18.18 -4.58
N THR A 85 4.34 -17.91 -5.86
CA THR A 85 5.34 -17.44 -6.83
C THR A 85 4.94 -16.06 -7.34
N PRO A 86 5.13 -15.02 -6.52
CA PRO A 86 4.59 -13.68 -6.82
C PRO A 86 5.19 -13.08 -8.08
N GLU A 87 6.43 -13.39 -8.42
CA GLU A 87 7.07 -12.91 -9.65
C GLU A 87 6.39 -13.43 -10.92
N LYS A 88 5.74 -14.58 -10.84
CA LYS A 88 4.96 -15.12 -11.96
C LYS A 88 3.51 -14.65 -11.93
N ALA A 89 2.93 -14.63 -10.75
CA ALA A 89 1.52 -14.33 -10.58
C ALA A 89 1.19 -12.85 -10.78
N MET A 90 2.10 -11.94 -10.43
CA MET A 90 1.81 -10.50 -10.38
C MET A 90 2.27 -9.72 -11.60
N GLN A 91 3.17 -10.27 -12.41
CA GLN A 91 3.64 -9.59 -13.61
C GLN A 91 2.49 -9.25 -14.56
N GLY A 92 2.41 -8.00 -14.99
CA GLY A 92 1.37 -7.53 -15.90
C GLY A 92 0.01 -7.34 -15.25
N LYS A 93 -0.09 -7.45 -13.94
CA LYS A 93 -1.35 -7.33 -13.21
C LYS A 93 -1.53 -5.93 -12.62
N GLN A 94 -2.76 -5.47 -12.62
CA GLN A 94 -3.19 -4.33 -11.81
C GLN A 94 -3.38 -4.81 -10.38
N VAL A 95 -2.64 -4.22 -9.46
CA VAL A 95 -2.69 -4.62 -8.05
C VAL A 95 -2.75 -3.40 -7.14
N CYS A 96 -3.21 -3.62 -5.92
CA CYS A 96 -3.11 -2.66 -4.84
C CYS A 96 -2.25 -3.25 -3.73
N VAL A 97 -1.28 -2.49 -3.26
CA VAL A 97 -0.44 -2.86 -2.11
C VAL A 97 -0.65 -1.87 -0.98
N THR A 98 -0.72 -2.38 0.24
CA THR A 98 -0.97 -1.56 1.42
C THR A 98 0.15 -1.75 2.43
N GLY A 99 0.65 -0.66 2.95
CA GLY A 99 1.68 -0.66 3.98
C GLY A 99 2.30 0.70 4.17
N GLN A 100 3.31 0.76 5.04
CA GLN A 100 4.06 1.98 5.27
C GLN A 100 5.01 2.25 4.12
N ILE A 101 4.94 3.46 3.58
CA ILE A 101 5.85 3.90 2.52
C ILE A 101 7.20 4.24 3.15
N GLN A 102 8.24 3.60 2.65
CA GLN A 102 9.62 3.80 3.09
C GLN A 102 10.47 4.26 1.91
N LEU A 103 11.57 4.94 2.20
CA LEU A 103 12.59 5.22 1.19
C LEU A 103 13.70 4.17 1.26
N TYR A 104 14.06 3.64 0.11
CA TYR A 104 15.24 2.81 -0.05
C TYR A 104 16.04 3.35 -1.24
N GLN A 105 17.26 3.82 -0.97
CA GLN A 105 18.12 4.45 -1.97
C GLN A 105 17.40 5.57 -2.75
N GLY A 106 16.62 6.38 -2.02
CA GLY A 106 15.90 7.51 -2.58
C GLY A 106 14.61 7.16 -3.31
N LYS A 107 14.20 5.89 -3.35
CA LYS A 107 12.97 5.44 -4.03
C LYS A 107 11.94 4.96 -3.02
N PRO A 108 10.66 5.30 -3.22
CA PRO A 108 9.60 4.83 -2.33
C PRO A 108 9.34 3.34 -2.53
N GLN A 109 9.14 2.65 -1.42
CA GLN A 109 8.78 1.23 -1.40
C GLN A 109 7.82 0.91 -0.27
N VAL A 110 7.11 -0.20 -0.42
CA VAL A 110 6.34 -0.84 0.66
C VAL A 110 6.82 -2.28 0.78
N ILE A 111 7.08 -2.72 2.01
CA ILE A 111 7.44 -4.12 2.29
C ILE A 111 6.16 -4.91 2.54
N LEU A 112 5.99 -5.99 1.79
CA LEU A 112 4.86 -6.91 1.93
C LEU A 112 5.29 -8.13 2.73
N SER A 113 4.70 -8.33 3.89
CA SER A 113 4.97 -9.47 4.77
C SER A 113 3.76 -10.38 4.95
N ASP A 114 2.58 -9.92 4.56
CA ASP A 114 1.32 -10.64 4.67
C ASP A 114 0.57 -10.53 3.34
N PRO A 115 0.06 -11.64 2.78
CA PRO A 115 -0.73 -11.63 1.54
C PRO A 115 -1.92 -10.68 1.54
N LYS A 116 -2.46 -10.35 2.71
CA LYS A 116 -3.57 -9.38 2.82
C LYS A 116 -3.17 -7.97 2.36
N GLN A 117 -1.88 -7.66 2.34
CA GLN A 117 -1.36 -6.38 1.86
C GLN A 117 -1.38 -6.27 0.34
N LEU A 118 -1.62 -7.35 -0.37
CA LEU A 118 -1.57 -7.42 -1.83
C LEU A 118 -2.90 -7.94 -2.37
N THR A 119 -3.57 -7.12 -3.17
CA THR A 119 -4.84 -7.50 -3.80
C THR A 119 -4.77 -7.23 -5.30
N GLU A 120 -5.29 -8.14 -6.10
CA GLU A 120 -5.50 -7.88 -7.53
C GLU A 120 -6.71 -6.97 -7.70
N LYS A 121 -6.62 -6.11 -8.68
CA LYS A 121 -7.70 -5.18 -8.98
C LYS A 121 -8.52 -5.63 -10.17
#